data_09f530cfc45270877ab7d8d66e18bea4
#
_entry.id   09f530cfc45270877ab7d8d66e18bea4
#
_cell.length_a   1.000
_cell.length_b   1.000
_cell.length_c   1.000
_cell.angle_alpha   90.00
_cell.angle_beta   90.00
_cell.angle_gamma   90.00
#
_symmetry.space_group_name_H-M   'P 1'
#
loop_
_entity.id
_entity.type
_entity.pdbx_description
1 polymer ?
#
loop_
_entity_poly.entity_id
_entity_poly.type
_entity_poly.pdbx_seq_one_letter_code
_entity_poly.pdbx_strand_id
1 'polypeptide(L)'
;RSPLTRSSVPKDKVTTPETLLGYLIGPFGALLSSGIFTSYLQVYLGKALELSSAYLSILQLVSTFLIVAANLIVGQLIERTRTIAGKARPWLLLSALTLSVASVLMFIMPFEGTARYVWIAIAYNLYYAVAYPIYNTANATMVPVSTRDSEKRSVLASMSNFAGLGVMGAGSMVFPVLMTMFLSTTNEAGETVYTGFGTQWFVIMLAV
;
A
#
# COMPACT_ATOMS: atom_id res chain seq x y z
N ARG A 1 -4.83 -20.10 -23.61
CA ARG A 1 -4.25 -19.94 -22.24
C ARG A 1 -3.32 -18.76 -22.30
N SER A 2 -3.66 -17.67 -21.62
CA SER A 2 -2.93 -16.42 -21.72
C SER A 2 -1.49 -16.54 -21.19
N PRO A 3 -0.50 -15.89 -21.80
CA PRO A 3 0.89 -15.89 -21.33
C PRO A 3 1.07 -15.31 -19.93
N LEU A 4 0.12 -14.50 -19.46
CA LEU A 4 0.12 -13.90 -18.12
C LEU A 4 -0.10 -14.91 -16.98
N THR A 5 -0.62 -16.10 -17.29
CA THR A 5 -0.96 -17.11 -16.27
C THR A 5 0.00 -18.30 -16.23
N ARG A 6 1.01 -18.32 -17.09
CA ARG A 6 1.93 -19.45 -17.20
C ARG A 6 3.38 -19.00 -17.12
N SER A 7 4.10 -19.45 -16.09
CA SER A 7 5.56 -19.33 -16.08
C SER A 7 6.15 -20.32 -17.06
N SER A 8 7.02 -19.85 -17.96
CA SER A 8 7.81 -20.69 -18.85
C SER A 8 9.03 -21.31 -18.16
N VAL A 9 9.28 -20.92 -16.91
CA VAL A 9 10.42 -21.37 -16.12
C VAL A 9 10.04 -22.64 -15.35
N PRO A 10 10.90 -23.68 -15.29
CA PRO A 10 10.69 -24.84 -14.45
C PRO A 10 10.46 -24.44 -12.99
N LYS A 11 9.55 -25.13 -12.28
CA LYS A 11 9.10 -24.79 -10.93
C LYS A 11 10.20 -24.61 -9.87
N ASP A 12 11.37 -25.14 -10.12
CA ASP A 12 12.51 -25.11 -9.19
C ASP A 12 13.64 -24.16 -9.61
N LYS A 13 13.47 -23.45 -10.73
CA LYS A 13 14.45 -22.46 -11.21
C LYS A 13 13.87 -21.07 -11.20
N VAL A 14 14.44 -20.22 -10.37
CA VAL A 14 14.15 -18.78 -10.35
C VAL A 14 15.25 -18.08 -11.14
N THR A 15 14.88 -17.34 -12.18
CA THR A 15 15.83 -16.58 -12.99
C THR A 15 16.14 -15.22 -12.36
N THR A 16 17.31 -14.65 -12.68
CA THR A 16 17.68 -13.30 -12.22
C THR A 16 16.65 -12.23 -12.60
N PRO A 17 16.11 -12.18 -13.82
CA PRO A 17 15.05 -11.23 -14.15
C PRO A 17 13.79 -11.42 -13.31
N GLU A 18 13.39 -12.64 -13.02
CA GLU A 18 12.22 -12.92 -12.17
C GLU A 18 12.43 -12.43 -10.73
N THR A 19 13.64 -12.62 -10.19
CA THR A 19 14.01 -12.12 -8.87
C THR A 19 13.97 -10.59 -8.82
N LEU A 20 14.54 -9.92 -9.82
CA LEU A 20 14.59 -8.45 -9.84
C LEU A 20 13.22 -7.83 -10.13
N LEU A 21 12.51 -8.31 -11.15
CA LEU A 21 11.23 -7.71 -11.53
C LEU A 21 10.09 -8.09 -10.58
N GLY A 22 10.05 -9.35 -10.14
CA GLY A 22 8.96 -9.84 -9.31
C GLY A 22 9.09 -9.49 -7.83
N TYR A 23 10.28 -9.56 -7.29
CA TYR A 23 10.51 -9.45 -5.83
C TYR A 23 11.19 -8.15 -5.40
N LEU A 24 11.92 -7.48 -6.27
CA LEU A 24 12.52 -6.19 -5.98
C LEU A 24 11.63 -5.04 -6.47
N ILE A 25 11.25 -5.06 -7.74
CA ILE A 25 10.48 -3.97 -8.36
C ILE A 25 8.97 -4.13 -8.17
N GLY A 26 8.46 -5.37 -8.20
CA GLY A 26 7.02 -5.63 -8.06
C GLY A 26 6.36 -5.01 -6.84
N PRO A 27 6.93 -5.14 -5.64
CA PRO A 27 6.39 -4.52 -4.42
C PRO A 27 6.57 -3.00 -4.33
N PHE A 28 7.27 -2.37 -5.26
CA PHE A 28 7.68 -0.96 -5.18
C PHE A 28 6.52 0.00 -4.94
N GLY A 29 5.48 -0.07 -5.75
CA GLY A 29 4.32 0.83 -5.63
C GLY A 29 3.57 0.68 -4.31
N ALA A 30 3.31 -0.56 -3.89
CA ALA A 30 2.61 -0.83 -2.65
C ALA A 30 3.39 -0.37 -1.41
N LEU A 31 4.70 -0.60 -1.40
CA LEU A 31 5.57 -0.20 -0.29
C LEU A 31 5.80 1.32 -0.28
N LEU A 32 5.89 1.96 -1.44
CA LEU A 32 5.99 3.42 -1.54
C LEU A 32 4.71 4.07 -0.99
N SER A 33 3.54 3.61 -1.40
CA SER A 33 2.28 4.13 -0.88
C SER A 33 2.16 3.90 0.64
N SER A 34 2.54 2.73 1.13
CA SER A 34 2.56 2.43 2.56
C SER A 34 3.49 3.37 3.33
N GLY A 35 4.68 3.67 2.81
CA GLY A 35 5.62 4.62 3.40
C GLY A 35 5.05 6.02 3.50
N ILE A 36 4.40 6.50 2.43
CA ILE A 36 3.71 7.79 2.40
C ILE A 36 2.58 7.83 3.42
N PHE A 37 1.72 6.82 3.46
CA PHE A 37 0.61 6.74 4.41
C PHE A 37 1.09 6.71 5.86
N THR A 38 2.09 5.90 6.17
CA THR A 38 2.63 5.80 7.53
C THR A 38 3.19 7.12 8.02
N SER A 39 3.87 7.86 7.16
CA SER A 39 4.59 9.08 7.54
C SER A 39 3.70 10.33 7.47
N TYR A 40 2.82 10.44 6.48
CA TYR A 40 2.18 11.70 6.14
C TYR A 40 0.65 11.70 6.15
N LEU A 41 0.02 10.55 6.29
CA LEU A 41 -1.45 10.49 6.39
C LEU A 41 -1.98 11.29 7.58
N GLN A 42 -1.30 11.23 8.73
CA GLN A 42 -1.69 11.98 9.92
C GLN A 42 -1.59 13.50 9.71
N VAL A 43 -0.59 13.94 8.93
CA VAL A 43 -0.45 15.35 8.56
C VAL A 43 -1.62 15.78 7.69
N TYR A 44 -1.99 14.95 6.71
CA TYR A 44 -3.15 15.23 5.85
C TYR A 44 -4.47 15.27 6.65
N LEU A 45 -4.74 14.27 7.45
CA LEU A 45 -5.98 14.18 8.20
C LEU A 45 -6.06 15.22 9.34
N GLY A 46 -4.97 15.45 10.05
CA GLY A 46 -4.95 16.37 11.20
C GLY A 46 -4.81 17.83 10.82
N LYS A 47 -3.91 18.16 9.89
CA LYS A 47 -3.62 19.56 9.52
C LYS A 47 -4.41 20.03 8.31
N ALA A 48 -4.60 19.20 7.32
CA ALA A 48 -5.29 19.56 6.10
C ALA A 48 -6.81 19.54 6.25
N LEU A 49 -7.34 18.50 6.87
CA LEU A 49 -8.79 18.32 7.06
C LEU A 49 -9.27 18.76 8.45
N GLU A 50 -8.35 19.19 9.32
CA GLU A 50 -8.66 19.69 10.67
C GLU A 50 -9.51 18.71 11.50
N LEU A 51 -9.26 17.42 11.35
CA LEU A 51 -9.97 16.39 12.10
C LEU A 51 -9.49 16.35 13.55
N SER A 52 -10.40 16.08 14.48
CA SER A 52 -10.07 15.97 15.90
C SER A 52 -9.14 14.77 16.16
N SER A 53 -8.14 14.96 17.03
CA SER A 53 -7.23 13.88 17.43
C SER A 53 -7.95 12.72 18.13
N ALA A 54 -9.04 12.98 18.82
CA ALA A 54 -9.90 11.95 19.42
C ALA A 54 -10.53 11.04 18.35
N TYR A 55 -11.06 11.62 17.28
CA TYR A 55 -11.62 10.85 16.16
C TYR A 55 -10.55 10.00 15.49
N LEU A 56 -9.37 10.54 15.22
CA LEU A 56 -8.26 9.80 14.60
C LEU A 56 -7.78 8.64 15.49
N SER A 57 -7.72 8.84 16.79
CA SER A 57 -7.33 7.78 17.73
C SER A 57 -8.35 6.63 17.77
N ILE A 58 -9.64 6.96 17.81
CA ILE A 58 -10.72 5.97 17.77
C ILE A 58 -10.70 5.23 16.44
N LEU A 59 -10.53 5.93 15.32
CA LEU A 59 -10.42 5.33 13.99
C LEU A 59 -9.28 4.32 13.92
N GLN A 60 -8.10 4.66 14.42
CA GLN A 60 -6.95 3.76 14.45
C GLN A 60 -7.19 2.53 15.32
N LEU A 61 -7.77 2.69 16.50
CA LEU A 61 -8.09 1.56 17.38
C LEU A 61 -9.06 0.58 16.73
N VAL A 62 -10.18 1.06 16.23
CA VAL A 62 -11.18 0.23 15.54
C VAL A 62 -10.57 -0.45 14.32
N SER A 63 -9.80 0.29 13.54
CA SER A 63 -9.15 -0.24 12.34
C SER A 63 -8.13 -1.33 12.68
N THR A 64 -7.43 -1.26 13.79
CA THR A 64 -6.49 -2.31 14.22
C THR A 64 -7.19 -3.65 14.41
N PHE A 65 -8.35 -3.68 15.04
CA PHE A 65 -9.14 -4.91 15.18
C PHE A 65 -9.61 -5.45 13.83
N LEU A 66 -10.06 -4.57 12.95
CA LEU A 66 -10.47 -4.95 11.59
C LEU A 66 -9.31 -5.49 10.77
N ILE A 67 -8.11 -4.91 10.90
CA ILE A 67 -6.89 -5.39 10.22
C ILE A 67 -6.53 -6.80 10.68
N VAL A 68 -6.57 -7.07 11.98
CA VAL A 68 -6.28 -8.41 12.52
C VAL A 68 -7.27 -9.43 12.00
N ALA A 69 -8.56 -9.13 12.04
CA ALA A 69 -9.61 -9.99 11.51
C ALA A 69 -9.44 -10.23 9.99
N ALA A 70 -9.15 -9.17 9.25
CA ALA A 70 -8.94 -9.23 7.80
C ALA A 70 -7.73 -10.11 7.43
N ASN A 71 -6.62 -10.01 8.14
CA ASN A 71 -5.44 -10.85 7.89
C ASN A 71 -5.76 -12.35 8.06
N LEU A 72 -6.54 -12.71 9.08
CA LEU A 72 -6.97 -14.10 9.30
C LEU A 72 -7.88 -14.60 8.17
N ILE A 73 -8.87 -13.79 7.79
CA ILE A 73 -9.82 -14.14 6.72
C ILE A 73 -9.10 -14.26 5.38
N VAL A 74 -8.26 -13.30 5.02
CA VAL A 74 -7.51 -13.29 3.77
C VAL A 74 -6.53 -14.45 3.70
N GLY A 75 -5.84 -14.79 4.79
CA GLY A 75 -4.96 -15.96 4.87
C GLY A 75 -5.71 -17.25 4.51
N GLN A 76 -6.88 -17.47 5.10
CA GLN A 76 -7.73 -18.63 4.80
C GLN A 76 -8.23 -18.64 3.35
N LEU A 77 -8.61 -17.49 2.81
CA LEU A 77 -9.07 -17.37 1.43
C LEU A 77 -7.95 -17.70 0.44
N ILE A 78 -6.74 -17.20 0.66
CA ILE A 78 -5.57 -17.50 -0.18
C ILE A 78 -5.23 -18.98 -0.14
N GLU A 79 -5.27 -19.61 1.03
CA GLU A 79 -5.00 -21.05 1.18
C GLU A 79 -6.02 -21.92 0.43
N ARG A 80 -7.28 -21.52 0.41
CA ARG A 80 -8.36 -22.22 -0.29
C ARG A 80 -8.37 -21.97 -1.80
N THR A 81 -7.69 -20.94 -2.25
CA THR A 81 -7.67 -20.57 -3.67
C THR A 81 -6.86 -21.58 -4.49
N ARG A 82 -7.50 -22.13 -5.53
CA ARG A 82 -6.88 -23.05 -6.48
C ARG A 82 -7.15 -22.56 -7.89
N THR A 83 -6.19 -21.84 -8.46
CA THR A 83 -6.28 -21.35 -9.84
C THR A 83 -5.13 -21.88 -10.68
N ILE A 84 -5.27 -21.79 -12.01
CA ILE A 84 -4.22 -22.17 -12.98
C ILE A 84 -2.97 -21.32 -12.78
N ALA A 85 -3.13 -20.07 -12.32
CA ALA A 85 -2.04 -19.13 -12.03
C ALA A 85 -1.38 -19.37 -10.66
N GLY A 86 -1.90 -20.29 -9.85
CA GLY A 86 -1.43 -20.56 -8.49
C GLY A 86 -2.29 -19.88 -7.42
N LYS A 87 -1.84 -19.96 -6.17
CA LYS A 87 -2.61 -19.44 -5.01
C LYS A 87 -2.50 -17.93 -4.83
N ALA A 88 -1.32 -17.36 -5.01
CA ALA A 88 -1.04 -15.98 -4.61
C ALA A 88 -1.14 -14.95 -5.75
N ARG A 89 -0.85 -15.32 -6.99
CA ARG A 89 -0.83 -14.38 -8.13
C ARG A 89 -2.15 -13.64 -8.36
N PRO A 90 -3.32 -14.31 -8.39
CA PRO A 90 -4.58 -13.60 -8.58
C PRO A 90 -4.89 -12.62 -7.44
N TRP A 91 -4.47 -12.96 -6.22
CA TRP A 91 -4.64 -12.08 -5.07
C TRP A 91 -3.72 -10.87 -5.10
N LEU A 92 -2.49 -11.02 -5.61
CA LEU A 92 -1.59 -9.88 -5.85
C LEU A 92 -2.16 -8.91 -6.89
N LEU A 93 -2.73 -9.42 -7.97
CA LEU A 93 -3.38 -8.57 -8.98
C LEU A 93 -4.58 -7.84 -8.40
N LEU A 94 -5.43 -8.54 -7.65
CA LEU A 94 -6.55 -7.93 -6.95
C LEU A 94 -6.09 -6.87 -5.95
N SER A 95 -5.02 -7.13 -5.20
CA SER A 95 -4.47 -6.19 -4.24
C SER A 95 -3.92 -4.94 -4.91
N ALA A 96 -3.24 -5.07 -6.04
CA ALA A 96 -2.72 -3.93 -6.80
C ALA A 96 -3.85 -2.97 -7.22
N LEU A 97 -4.93 -3.50 -7.76
CA LEU A 97 -6.11 -2.71 -8.13
C LEU A 97 -6.77 -2.08 -6.91
N THR A 98 -6.97 -2.84 -5.85
CA THR A 98 -7.63 -2.37 -4.63
C THR A 98 -6.80 -1.32 -3.89
N LEU A 99 -5.47 -1.51 -3.81
CA LEU A 99 -4.55 -0.53 -3.23
C LEU A 99 -4.56 0.78 -4.00
N SER A 100 -4.50 0.72 -5.33
CA SER A 100 -4.52 1.91 -6.17
C SER A 100 -5.80 2.71 -5.99
N VAL A 101 -6.95 2.04 -6.03
CA VAL A 101 -8.26 2.68 -5.82
C VAL A 101 -8.38 3.23 -4.40
N ALA A 102 -8.01 2.47 -3.38
CA ALA A 102 -8.09 2.90 -1.98
C ALA A 102 -7.17 4.09 -1.69
N SER A 103 -5.95 4.09 -2.24
CA SER A 103 -5.00 5.20 -2.09
C SER A 103 -5.55 6.49 -2.69
N VAL A 104 -6.13 6.42 -3.87
CA VAL A 104 -6.75 7.57 -4.53
C VAL A 104 -7.97 8.07 -3.75
N LEU A 105 -8.85 7.17 -3.33
CA LEU A 105 -10.06 7.52 -2.56
C LEU A 105 -9.75 8.17 -1.22
N MET A 106 -8.62 7.82 -0.59
CA MET A 106 -8.19 8.39 0.67
C MET A 106 -7.94 9.90 0.59
N PHE A 107 -7.47 10.38 -0.56
CA PHE A 107 -7.14 11.80 -0.78
C PHE A 107 -8.21 12.56 -1.57
N ILE A 108 -9.31 11.92 -1.97
CA ILE A 108 -10.51 12.58 -2.47
C ILE A 108 -11.43 12.91 -1.31
N MET A 109 -11.91 14.15 -1.25
CA MET A 109 -12.85 14.62 -0.23
C MET A 109 -14.07 15.26 -0.90
N PRO A 110 -15.02 14.46 -1.42
CA PRO A 110 -16.20 14.98 -2.11
C PRO A 110 -17.30 15.47 -1.15
N PHE A 111 -17.15 15.21 0.14
CA PHE A 111 -18.16 15.51 1.14
C PHE A 111 -17.69 16.52 2.20
N GLU A 112 -18.63 17.26 2.76
CA GLU A 112 -18.41 18.19 3.85
C GLU A 112 -19.24 17.79 5.09
N GLY A 113 -18.88 18.35 6.26
CA GLY A 113 -19.58 18.09 7.52
C GLY A 113 -19.44 16.64 8.01
N THR A 114 -20.51 16.07 8.54
CA THR A 114 -20.53 14.72 9.14
C THR A 114 -20.23 13.62 8.11
N ALA A 115 -20.65 13.79 6.86
CA ALA A 115 -20.38 12.82 5.78
C ALA A 115 -18.88 12.64 5.51
N ARG A 116 -18.05 13.65 5.76
CA ARG A 116 -16.60 13.60 5.65
C ARG A 116 -16.00 12.57 6.60
N TYR A 117 -16.47 12.51 7.84
CA TYR A 117 -15.98 11.53 8.83
C TYR A 117 -16.28 10.10 8.41
N VAL A 118 -17.49 9.85 7.90
CA VAL A 118 -17.88 8.53 7.40
C VAL A 118 -17.04 8.13 6.18
N TRP A 119 -16.85 9.06 5.25
CA TRP A 119 -16.02 8.82 4.06
C TRP A 119 -14.58 8.46 4.41
N ILE A 120 -13.96 9.20 5.32
CA ILE A 120 -12.60 8.95 5.80
C ILE A 120 -12.50 7.59 6.48
N ALA A 121 -13.47 7.23 7.33
CA ALA A 121 -13.50 5.93 7.98
C ALA A 121 -13.57 4.78 6.96
N ILE A 122 -14.42 4.89 5.94
CA ILE A 122 -14.56 3.90 4.87
C ILE A 122 -13.26 3.81 4.05
N ALA A 123 -12.72 4.92 3.61
CA ALA A 123 -11.51 4.95 2.78
C ALA A 123 -10.28 4.43 3.54
N TYR A 124 -10.11 4.81 4.79
CA TYR A 124 -9.04 4.34 5.66
C TYR A 124 -9.09 2.82 5.86
N ASN A 125 -10.27 2.29 6.17
CA ASN A 125 -10.44 0.85 6.35
C ASN A 125 -10.35 0.07 5.04
N LEU A 126 -10.78 0.64 3.92
CA LEU A 126 -10.59 0.03 2.61
C LEU A 126 -9.10 -0.17 2.29
N TYR A 127 -8.28 0.80 2.62
CA TYR A 127 -6.83 0.68 2.44
C TYR A 127 -6.21 -0.28 3.44
N TYR A 128 -6.35 -0.04 4.74
CA TYR A 128 -5.63 -0.76 5.78
C TYR A 128 -6.23 -2.12 6.15
N ALA A 129 -7.54 -2.27 6.05
CA ALA A 129 -8.21 -3.50 6.47
C ALA A 129 -8.59 -4.43 5.30
N VAL A 130 -8.59 -3.95 4.06
CA VAL A 130 -8.93 -4.77 2.89
C VAL A 130 -7.76 -4.89 1.94
N ALA A 131 -7.30 -3.78 1.36
CA ALA A 131 -6.30 -3.79 0.30
C ALA A 131 -4.91 -4.22 0.79
N TYR A 132 -4.42 -3.61 1.84
CA TYR A 132 -3.08 -3.89 2.37
C TYR A 132 -2.92 -5.31 2.93
N PRO A 133 -3.87 -5.87 3.71
CA PRO A 133 -3.82 -7.27 4.13
C PRO A 133 -3.79 -8.27 2.97
N ILE A 134 -4.57 -8.04 1.92
CA ILE A 134 -4.55 -8.88 0.71
C ILE A 134 -3.15 -8.86 0.08
N TYR A 135 -2.60 -7.67 -0.11
CA TYR A 135 -1.25 -7.51 -0.64
C TYR A 135 -0.20 -8.19 0.23
N ASN A 136 -0.17 -7.89 1.52
CA ASN A 136 0.85 -8.35 2.44
C ASN A 136 0.85 -9.89 2.55
N THR A 137 -0.32 -10.49 2.71
CA THR A 137 -0.47 -11.95 2.82
C THR A 137 -0.14 -12.64 1.49
N ALA A 138 -0.59 -12.11 0.37
CA ALA A 138 -0.30 -12.66 -0.94
C ALA A 138 1.19 -12.55 -1.29
N ASN A 139 1.83 -11.43 -1.00
CA ASN A 139 3.25 -11.23 -1.20
C ASN A 139 4.10 -12.17 -0.33
N ALA A 140 3.75 -12.34 0.94
CA ALA A 140 4.41 -13.28 1.83
C ALA A 140 4.26 -14.74 1.37
N THR A 141 3.12 -15.09 0.78
CA THR A 141 2.86 -16.44 0.26
C THR A 141 3.64 -16.73 -1.03
N MET A 142 3.99 -15.71 -1.80
CA MET A 142 4.72 -15.89 -3.07
C MET A 142 6.09 -16.53 -2.88
N VAL A 143 6.84 -16.14 -1.85
CA VAL A 143 8.20 -16.65 -1.62
C VAL A 143 8.24 -18.17 -1.47
N PRO A 144 7.50 -18.80 -0.54
CA PRO A 144 7.52 -20.25 -0.38
C PRO A 144 6.91 -21.02 -1.55
N VAL A 145 6.02 -20.40 -2.32
CA VAL A 145 5.37 -21.03 -3.48
C VAL A 145 6.25 -20.97 -4.73
N SER A 146 7.15 -20.00 -4.83
CA SER A 146 7.99 -19.79 -6.03
C SER A 146 9.06 -20.84 -6.19
N THR A 147 9.65 -21.34 -5.11
CA THR A 147 10.69 -22.37 -5.17
C THR A 147 10.69 -23.28 -3.95
N ARG A 148 11.14 -24.51 -4.13
CA ARG A 148 11.37 -25.47 -3.04
C ARG A 148 12.78 -25.40 -2.46
N ASP A 149 13.70 -24.76 -3.16
CA ASP A 149 15.08 -24.59 -2.73
C ASP A 149 15.15 -23.56 -1.60
N SER A 150 15.69 -23.96 -0.45
CA SER A 150 15.81 -23.14 0.76
C SER A 150 16.72 -21.93 0.56
N GLU A 151 17.82 -22.11 -0.16
CA GLU A 151 18.76 -21.02 -0.44
C GLU A 151 18.12 -19.93 -1.32
N LYS A 152 17.43 -20.35 -2.37
CA LYS A 152 16.70 -19.42 -3.24
C LYS A 152 15.55 -18.71 -2.54
N ARG A 153 14.84 -19.38 -1.62
CA ARG A 153 13.84 -18.72 -0.77
C ARG A 153 14.44 -17.62 0.07
N SER A 154 15.60 -17.88 0.66
CA SER A 154 16.32 -16.88 1.44
C SER A 154 16.70 -15.66 0.60
N VAL A 155 17.18 -15.86 -0.62
CA VAL A 155 17.49 -14.77 -1.56
C VAL A 155 16.24 -13.98 -1.92
N LEU A 156 15.13 -14.64 -2.27
CA LEU A 156 13.87 -13.96 -2.60
C LEU A 156 13.31 -13.16 -1.42
N ALA A 157 13.34 -13.73 -0.22
CA ALA A 157 12.90 -13.04 1.00
C ALA A 157 13.79 -11.82 1.30
N SER A 158 15.11 -11.95 1.13
CA SER A 158 16.05 -10.86 1.32
C SER A 158 15.82 -9.73 0.32
N MET A 159 15.56 -10.05 -0.95
CA MET A 159 15.24 -9.05 -1.99
C MET A 159 13.94 -8.32 -1.69
N SER A 160 12.89 -9.01 -1.24
CA SER A 160 11.64 -8.38 -0.81
C SER A 160 11.83 -7.45 0.38
N ASN A 161 12.61 -7.85 1.38
CA ASN A 161 12.91 -7.02 2.55
C ASN A 161 13.77 -5.82 2.18
N PHE A 162 14.75 -5.99 1.29
CA PHE A 162 15.57 -4.89 0.79
C PHE A 162 14.73 -3.88 0.02
N ALA A 163 13.83 -4.34 -0.84
CA ALA A 163 12.87 -3.48 -1.51
C ALA A 163 12.00 -2.70 -0.51
N GLY A 164 11.48 -3.37 0.52
CA GLY A 164 10.68 -2.75 1.58
C GLY A 164 11.41 -1.61 2.27
N LEU A 165 12.60 -1.88 2.79
CA LEU A 165 13.41 -0.89 3.49
C LEU A 165 13.87 0.25 2.58
N GLY A 166 14.32 -0.07 1.37
CA GLY A 166 14.81 0.90 0.40
C GLY A 166 13.71 1.84 -0.09
N VAL A 167 12.56 1.29 -0.47
CA VAL A 167 11.45 2.07 -1.03
C VAL A 167 10.75 2.90 0.04
N MET A 168 10.50 2.35 1.22
CA MET A 168 9.92 3.10 2.34
C MET A 168 10.86 4.22 2.80
N GLY A 169 12.16 3.94 2.90
CA GLY A 169 13.16 4.93 3.24
C GLY A 169 13.25 6.04 2.19
N ALA A 170 13.32 5.70 0.91
CA ALA A 170 13.33 6.68 -0.18
C ALA A 170 12.04 7.51 -0.20
N GLY A 171 10.88 6.90 -0.03
CA GLY A 171 9.60 7.62 0.07
C GLY A 171 9.57 8.61 1.22
N SER A 172 10.06 8.21 2.39
CA SER A 172 10.15 9.09 3.57
C SER A 172 11.10 10.28 3.39
N MET A 173 12.12 10.15 2.54
CA MET A 173 13.05 11.24 2.25
C MET A 173 12.55 12.18 1.14
N VAL A 174 11.98 11.60 0.09
CA VAL A 174 11.58 12.36 -1.11
C VAL A 174 10.24 13.07 -0.90
N PHE A 175 9.32 12.45 -0.20
CA PHE A 175 7.96 12.99 -0.04
C PHE A 175 7.92 14.33 0.73
N PRO A 176 8.70 14.59 1.80
CA PRO A 176 8.76 15.91 2.44
C PRO A 176 9.20 17.01 1.48
N VAL A 177 10.14 16.70 0.59
CA VAL A 177 10.61 17.66 -0.43
C VAL A 177 9.48 17.99 -1.40
N LEU A 178 8.74 16.98 -1.86
CA LEU A 178 7.57 17.17 -2.72
C LEU A 178 6.46 17.95 -2.01
N MET A 179 6.20 17.67 -0.74
CA MET A 179 5.24 18.44 0.06
C MET A 179 5.63 19.91 0.16
N THR A 180 6.89 20.20 0.44
CA THR A 180 7.37 21.57 0.56
C THR A 180 7.30 22.31 -0.76
N MET A 181 7.56 21.64 -1.88
CA MET A 181 7.55 22.26 -3.20
C MET A 181 6.14 22.46 -3.78
N PHE A 182 5.23 21.53 -3.55
CA PHE A 182 3.94 21.49 -4.25
C PHE A 182 2.71 21.65 -3.36
N LEU A 183 2.82 21.32 -2.08
CA LEU A 183 1.69 21.27 -1.15
C LEU A 183 1.76 22.33 -0.05
N SER A 184 2.84 23.10 0.02
CA SER A 184 3.01 24.13 1.03
C SER A 184 3.15 25.53 0.41
N THR A 185 2.59 26.54 1.09
CA THR A 185 2.82 27.95 0.84
C THR A 185 3.21 28.62 2.13
N THR A 186 3.97 29.72 2.04
CA THR A 186 4.31 30.54 3.20
C THR A 186 3.27 31.62 3.34
N ASN A 187 2.62 31.74 4.51
CA ASN A 187 1.71 32.84 4.78
C ASN A 187 2.47 34.12 5.12
N GLU A 188 1.73 35.24 5.19
CA GLU A 188 2.29 36.57 5.53
C GLU A 188 3.03 36.59 6.89
N ALA A 189 2.73 35.65 7.78
CA ALA A 189 3.39 35.48 9.06
C ALA A 189 4.71 34.68 8.99
N GLY A 190 5.11 34.18 7.80
CA GLY A 190 6.32 33.39 7.60
C GLY A 190 6.17 31.91 8.00
N GLU A 191 4.97 31.45 8.33
CA GLU A 191 4.70 30.06 8.66
C GLU A 191 4.40 29.24 7.41
N THR A 192 4.91 28.00 7.39
CA THR A 192 4.61 27.05 6.30
C THR A 192 3.21 26.47 6.50
N VAL A 193 2.32 26.79 5.58
CA VAL A 193 0.93 26.29 5.56
C VAL A 193 0.79 25.32 4.40
N TYR A 194 0.18 24.16 4.64
CA TYR A 194 -0.14 23.21 3.60
C TYR A 194 -1.41 23.64 2.87
N THR A 195 -1.27 23.95 1.59
CA THR A 195 -2.37 24.37 0.70
C THR A 195 -2.60 23.35 -0.40
N GLY A 196 -3.68 23.50 -1.14
CA GLY A 196 -3.98 22.64 -2.28
C GLY A 196 -4.52 21.27 -1.91
N PHE A 197 -5.18 21.19 -0.78
CA PHE A 197 -5.81 19.98 -0.27
C PHE A 197 -6.84 19.41 -1.25
N GLY A 198 -6.84 18.11 -1.41
CA GLY A 198 -7.70 17.40 -2.34
C GLY A 198 -7.05 17.21 -3.69
N THR A 199 -7.06 18.22 -4.56
CA THR A 199 -6.59 18.04 -5.95
C THR A 199 -5.09 17.71 -6.05
N GLN A 200 -4.23 18.42 -5.35
CA GLN A 200 -2.79 18.20 -5.41
C GLN A 200 -2.37 16.89 -4.76
N TRP A 201 -2.93 16.56 -3.61
CA TRP A 201 -2.73 15.26 -2.97
C TRP A 201 -3.22 14.11 -3.85
N PHE A 202 -4.39 14.30 -4.48
CA PHE A 202 -4.96 13.36 -5.42
C PHE A 202 -4.03 13.11 -6.61
N VAL A 203 -3.48 14.16 -7.22
CA VAL A 203 -2.55 14.03 -8.36
C VAL A 203 -1.29 13.29 -7.96
N ILE A 204 -0.71 13.59 -6.79
CA ILE A 204 0.48 12.89 -6.29
C ILE A 204 0.18 11.41 -6.06
N MET A 205 -0.94 11.10 -5.43
CA MET A 205 -1.31 9.71 -5.17
C MET A 205 -1.70 8.94 -6.43
N LEU A 206 -2.24 9.63 -7.42
CA LEU A 206 -2.50 9.04 -8.73
C LEU A 206 -1.20 8.71 -9.48
N ALA A 207 -0.17 9.52 -9.29
CA ALA A 207 1.15 9.28 -9.90
C ALA A 207 1.90 8.12 -9.25
N VAL A 208 1.77 7.92 -7.94
CA VAL A 208 2.36 6.80 -7.18
C VAL A 208 1.65 5.49 -7.49
#